data_af14e8324354e7ab211ae12958238196
#
_entry.id   af14e8324354e7ab211ae12958238196
#
_cell.length_a   1.000
_cell.length_b   1.000
_cell.length_c   1.000
_cell.angle_alpha   90.00
_cell.angle_beta   90.00
_cell.angle_gamma   90.00
#
_symmetry.space_group_name_H-M   'P 1'
#
loop_
_entity.id
_entity.type
_entity.pdbx_description
1 polymer ?
#
loop_
_entity_poly.entity_id
_entity_poly.type
_entity_poly.pdbx_seq_one_letter_code
_entity_poly.pdbx_strand_id
1 'polypeptide(L)'
;MAVFTLRRAGAAVTPDTATVTFMTAIAATNRGLRCQEMSFSGLGVASAANEFQCAASPTGTTPGGAVVPAPYNPLSTAAAAFTTATTWATAPAVTGQGGLGFGVNANGGTYRWLAKTNFELIAQAAIAALAILSFKVVSGTSSIASHIVIEEL
;
A
#
# COMPACT_ATOMS: atom_id res chain seq x y z
N MET A 1 -5.57 16.12 -11.47
CA MET A 1 -5.27 15.05 -10.52
C MET A 1 -5.59 13.72 -11.19
N ALA A 2 -4.69 12.77 -11.15
CA ALA A 2 -4.87 11.45 -11.75
C ALA A 2 -5.08 10.41 -10.64
N VAL A 3 -5.99 9.46 -10.88
CA VAL A 3 -6.33 8.41 -9.91
C VAL A 3 -5.96 7.06 -10.50
N PHE A 4 -5.28 6.25 -9.71
CA PHE A 4 -4.76 4.94 -10.09
C PHE A 4 -5.20 3.85 -9.13
N THR A 5 -5.23 2.63 -9.62
CA THR A 5 -5.43 1.43 -8.81
C THR A 5 -4.16 0.61 -8.73
N LEU A 6 -3.87 0.10 -7.55
CA LEU A 6 -2.87 -0.92 -7.31
C LEU A 6 -3.58 -2.20 -6.90
N ARG A 7 -3.31 -3.29 -7.62
CA ARG A 7 -3.89 -4.59 -7.34
C ARG A 7 -2.80 -5.61 -7.07
N ARG A 8 -2.97 -6.37 -6.01
CA ARG A 8 -2.17 -7.55 -5.77
C ARG A 8 -3.14 -8.72 -5.56
N ALA A 9 -3.14 -9.64 -6.51
CA ALA A 9 -4.08 -10.76 -6.52
C ALA A 9 -3.45 -11.99 -5.87
N GLY A 10 -4.16 -12.56 -4.88
CA GLY A 10 -4.08 -13.95 -4.50
C GLY A 10 -2.74 -14.54 -4.04
N ALA A 11 -1.71 -13.73 -3.86
CA ALA A 11 -0.44 -14.21 -3.37
C ALA A 11 -0.48 -14.44 -1.85
N ALA A 12 0.19 -15.47 -1.38
CA ALA A 12 0.46 -15.61 0.05
C ALA A 12 1.22 -14.37 0.53
N VAL A 13 0.72 -13.73 1.58
CA VAL A 13 1.43 -12.65 2.24
C VAL A 13 2.46 -13.24 3.21
N THR A 14 3.51 -12.52 3.44
CA THR A 14 4.49 -12.80 4.49
C THR A 14 4.67 -11.52 5.30
N PRO A 15 4.91 -11.61 6.60
CA PRO A 15 5.26 -10.44 7.40
C PRO A 15 6.41 -9.68 6.75
N ASP A 16 6.31 -8.35 6.76
CA ASP A 16 7.34 -7.50 6.19
C ASP A 16 8.67 -7.71 6.91
N THR A 17 9.74 -7.73 6.15
CA THR A 17 11.11 -7.89 6.64
C THR A 17 11.92 -6.61 6.39
N ALA A 18 13.20 -6.63 6.74
CA ALA A 18 14.11 -5.52 6.45
C ALA A 18 14.31 -5.26 4.93
N THR A 19 13.91 -6.21 4.07
CA THR A 19 14.12 -6.11 2.61
C THR A 19 12.87 -6.38 1.78
N VAL A 20 11.78 -6.83 2.39
CA VAL A 20 10.52 -7.15 1.70
C VAL A 20 9.37 -6.42 2.37
N THR A 21 8.54 -5.78 1.59
CA THR A 21 7.30 -5.15 2.03
C THR A 21 6.12 -5.72 1.26
N PHE A 22 4.92 -5.67 1.83
CA PHE A 22 3.72 -6.04 1.07
C PHE A 22 3.57 -5.16 -0.16
N MET A 23 3.56 -3.85 0.02
CA MET A 23 3.54 -2.88 -1.08
C MET A 23 3.86 -1.48 -0.56
N THR A 24 4.56 -0.70 -1.38
CA THR A 24 4.76 0.73 -1.14
C THR A 24 4.42 1.51 -2.40
N ALA A 25 3.93 2.75 -2.24
CA ALA A 25 3.80 3.71 -3.31
C ALA A 25 4.69 4.92 -3.01
N ILE A 26 5.59 5.22 -3.93
CA ILE A 26 6.67 6.21 -3.78
C ILE A 26 6.30 7.44 -4.58
N ALA A 27 6.06 8.56 -3.92
CA ALA A 27 5.73 9.81 -4.58
C ALA A 27 6.88 10.29 -5.49
N ALA A 28 6.53 10.77 -6.69
CA ALA A 28 7.50 11.44 -7.55
C ALA A 28 7.96 12.75 -6.91
N THR A 29 9.15 13.21 -7.31
CA THR A 29 9.71 14.48 -6.83
C THR A 29 8.70 15.62 -6.96
N ASN A 30 8.54 16.40 -5.91
CA ASN A 30 7.60 17.53 -5.81
C ASN A 30 6.12 17.17 -5.96
N ARG A 31 5.77 15.90 -5.75
CA ARG A 31 4.39 15.43 -5.78
C ARG A 31 3.98 14.81 -4.45
N GLY A 32 2.67 14.71 -4.27
CA GLY A 32 2.06 13.99 -3.16
C GLY A 32 1.26 12.78 -3.66
N LEU A 33 0.98 11.87 -2.76
CA LEU A 33 0.06 10.75 -2.97
C LEU A 33 -0.97 10.75 -1.86
N ARG A 34 -2.22 10.51 -2.20
CA ARG A 34 -3.30 10.32 -1.25
C ARG A 34 -3.94 8.95 -1.48
N CYS A 35 -4.01 8.14 -0.43
CA CYS A 35 -4.80 6.93 -0.46
C CYS A 35 -6.28 7.28 -0.31
N GLN A 36 -7.07 6.99 -1.32
CA GLN A 36 -8.51 7.26 -1.35
C GLN A 36 -9.31 6.09 -0.79
N GLU A 37 -8.89 4.90 -1.12
CA GLU A 37 -9.55 3.67 -0.74
C GLU A 37 -8.54 2.53 -0.64
N MET A 38 -8.76 1.60 0.26
CA MET A 38 -8.12 0.31 0.26
C MET A 38 -9.11 -0.79 0.64
N SER A 39 -8.97 -1.93 -0.01
CA SER A 39 -9.68 -3.14 0.37
C SER A 39 -8.74 -4.34 0.37
N PHE A 40 -8.96 -5.23 1.33
CA PHE A 40 -8.21 -6.46 1.51
C PHE A 40 -9.19 -7.59 1.72
N SER A 41 -9.05 -8.67 0.97
CA SER A 41 -9.93 -9.83 1.01
C SER A 41 -9.13 -11.09 1.22
N GLY A 42 -9.55 -11.92 2.17
CA GLY A 42 -8.99 -13.24 2.38
C GLY A 42 -9.40 -14.20 1.27
N LEU A 43 -8.46 -15.00 0.78
CA LEU A 43 -8.65 -16.02 -0.26
C LEU A 43 -8.25 -17.42 0.22
N GLY A 44 -7.93 -17.58 1.50
CA GLY A 44 -7.58 -18.87 2.08
C GLY A 44 -8.80 -19.76 2.35
N VAL A 45 -8.58 -21.06 2.36
CA VAL A 45 -9.61 -22.06 2.67
C VAL A 45 -9.78 -22.28 4.18
N ALA A 46 -8.78 -21.93 4.96
CA ALA A 46 -8.79 -22.05 6.43
C ALA A 46 -8.80 -20.68 7.10
N SER A 47 -9.42 -20.59 8.28
CA SER A 47 -9.41 -19.37 9.08
C SER A 47 -8.00 -19.11 9.62
N ALA A 48 -7.46 -17.93 9.31
CA ALA A 48 -6.20 -17.46 9.85
C ALA A 48 -6.22 -15.92 9.88
N ALA A 49 -5.70 -15.35 10.96
CA ALA A 49 -5.62 -13.90 11.10
C ALA A 49 -4.39 -13.35 10.35
N ASN A 50 -4.60 -12.27 9.62
CA ASN A 50 -3.51 -11.48 9.03
C ASN A 50 -3.69 -10.05 9.51
N GLU A 51 -2.62 -9.44 9.96
CA GLU A 51 -2.61 -8.07 10.45
C GLU A 51 -1.85 -7.17 9.48
N PHE A 52 -2.45 -6.05 9.15
CA PHE A 52 -1.89 -5.04 8.28
C PHE A 52 -1.74 -3.70 9.00
N GLN A 53 -0.73 -2.97 8.60
CA GLN A 53 -0.52 -1.57 8.98
C GLN A 53 -0.31 -0.74 7.71
N CYS A 54 -1.03 0.38 7.59
CA CYS A 54 -0.90 1.30 6.48
C CYS A 54 -0.58 2.69 7.02
N ALA A 55 0.51 3.29 6.55
CA ALA A 55 0.95 4.61 7.00
C ALA A 55 1.79 5.31 5.94
N ALA A 56 1.91 6.63 6.07
CA ALA A 56 3.00 7.35 5.42
C ALA A 56 4.31 7.07 6.18
N SER A 57 5.42 6.95 5.47
CA SER A 57 6.71 6.57 6.06
C SER A 57 7.88 7.20 5.31
N PRO A 58 9.08 7.22 5.90
CA PRO A 58 10.31 7.52 5.17
C PRO A 58 10.53 6.55 4.03
N THR A 59 11.30 6.96 3.03
CA THR A 59 11.71 6.04 1.96
C THR A 59 12.73 5.02 2.46
N GLY A 60 12.69 3.83 1.86
CA GLY A 60 13.78 2.86 1.98
C GLY A 60 14.91 3.15 0.97
N THR A 61 15.83 2.19 0.82
CA THR A 61 16.92 2.27 -0.14
C THR A 61 16.77 1.24 -1.25
N THR A 62 17.06 1.62 -2.48
CA THR A 62 17.02 0.76 -3.67
C THR A 62 15.72 -0.05 -3.80
N PRO A 63 14.62 0.58 -4.23
CA PRO A 63 13.33 -0.10 -4.43
C PRO A 63 13.37 -1.05 -5.61
N GLY A 64 12.60 -2.15 -5.52
CA GLY A 64 12.43 -3.14 -6.59
C GLY A 64 11.07 -3.85 -6.48
N GLY A 65 10.77 -4.76 -7.40
CA GLY A 65 9.55 -5.55 -7.36
C GLY A 65 8.28 -4.72 -7.57
N ALA A 66 8.16 -4.02 -8.69
CA ALA A 66 7.05 -3.11 -8.94
C ALA A 66 5.68 -3.81 -9.06
N VAL A 67 4.66 -3.20 -8.49
CA VAL A 67 3.24 -3.44 -8.81
C VAL A 67 2.81 -2.36 -9.80
N VAL A 68 2.35 -2.74 -10.99
CA VAL A 68 2.03 -1.78 -12.04
C VAL A 68 0.76 -0.99 -11.68
N PRO A 69 0.82 0.35 -11.55
CA PRO A 69 -0.37 1.16 -11.39
C PRO A 69 -1.22 1.14 -12.66
N ALA A 70 -2.52 0.98 -12.51
CA ALA A 70 -3.47 1.10 -13.61
C ALA A 70 -4.36 2.32 -13.40
N PRO A 71 -4.68 3.11 -14.45
CA PRO A 71 -5.63 4.21 -14.33
C PRO A 71 -6.96 3.71 -13.75
N TYR A 72 -7.53 4.45 -12.79
CA TYR A 72 -8.84 4.11 -12.22
C TYR A 72 -9.95 4.20 -13.28
N ASN A 73 -9.89 5.25 -14.11
CA ASN A 73 -10.75 5.35 -15.29
C ASN A 73 -10.09 4.60 -16.45
N PRO A 74 -10.69 3.50 -16.96
CA PRO A 74 -10.12 2.72 -18.05
C PRO A 74 -10.00 3.47 -19.38
N LEU A 75 -10.68 4.60 -19.53
CA LEU A 75 -10.55 5.49 -20.70
C LEU A 75 -9.39 6.48 -20.56
N SER A 76 -8.74 6.54 -19.41
CA SER A 76 -7.57 7.41 -19.20
C SER A 76 -6.33 6.77 -19.77
N THR A 77 -5.56 7.54 -20.51
CA THR A 77 -4.22 7.18 -21.01
C THR A 77 -3.12 7.72 -20.10
N ALA A 78 -3.46 8.30 -18.95
CA ALA A 78 -2.49 8.86 -18.01
C ALA A 78 -1.56 7.78 -17.49
N ALA A 79 -0.26 8.00 -17.59
CA ALA A 79 0.74 7.18 -16.91
C ALA A 79 0.95 7.71 -15.48
N ALA A 80 1.11 6.79 -14.51
CA ALA A 80 1.44 7.15 -13.15
C ALA A 80 2.83 7.79 -13.11
N ALA A 81 2.96 8.92 -12.41
CA ALA A 81 4.26 9.53 -12.15
C ALA A 81 4.94 8.90 -10.91
N PHE A 82 4.16 8.33 -9.99
CA PHE A 82 4.68 7.60 -8.85
C PHE A 82 5.14 6.18 -9.24
N THR A 83 6.01 5.62 -8.42
CA THR A 83 6.47 4.23 -8.55
C THR A 83 6.01 3.39 -7.37
N THR A 84 6.11 2.07 -7.50
CA THR A 84 5.78 1.14 -6.42
C THR A 84 6.95 0.21 -6.15
N ALA A 85 7.02 -0.35 -4.95
CA ALA A 85 8.02 -1.37 -4.63
C ALA A 85 7.46 -2.41 -3.65
N THR A 86 7.97 -3.63 -3.76
CA THR A 86 7.72 -4.75 -2.83
C THR A 86 9.02 -5.32 -2.26
N THR A 87 10.16 -4.96 -2.84
CA THR A 87 11.50 -5.35 -2.36
C THR A 87 12.38 -4.11 -2.21
N TRP A 88 13.36 -4.18 -1.32
CA TRP A 88 14.25 -3.09 -0.97
C TRP A 88 15.63 -3.61 -0.59
N ALA A 89 16.68 -2.82 -0.75
CA ALA A 89 17.93 -3.09 -0.05
C ALA A 89 17.77 -2.86 1.46
N THR A 90 17.05 -1.79 1.84
CA THR A 90 16.57 -1.57 3.21
C THR A 90 15.13 -1.07 3.11
N ALA A 91 14.17 -1.84 3.64
CA ALA A 91 12.76 -1.49 3.58
C ALA A 91 12.43 -0.25 4.43
N PRO A 92 11.38 0.51 4.06
CA PRO A 92 10.90 1.64 4.84
C PRO A 92 10.53 1.22 6.25
N ALA A 93 10.97 2.00 7.24
CA ALA A 93 10.53 1.80 8.61
C ALA A 93 9.18 2.48 8.84
N VAL A 94 8.13 1.71 9.05
CA VAL A 94 6.82 2.24 9.47
C VAL A 94 6.85 2.37 10.99
N THR A 95 7.32 3.50 11.50
CA THR A 95 7.45 3.77 12.92
C THR A 95 6.52 4.90 13.35
N GLY A 96 5.51 4.59 14.17
CA GLY A 96 4.79 5.57 15.00
C GLY A 96 4.07 6.74 14.31
N GLN A 97 4.11 6.85 13.02
CA GLN A 97 3.43 7.88 12.25
C GLN A 97 1.97 7.45 12.07
N GLY A 98 1.05 8.21 12.59
CA GLY A 98 -0.39 7.92 12.58
C GLY A 98 -0.85 7.12 11.37
N GLY A 99 -1.05 5.84 11.55
CA GLY A 99 -1.42 4.90 10.52
C GLY A 99 -2.67 4.12 10.90
N LEU A 100 -3.16 3.34 9.96
CA LEU A 100 -4.29 2.43 10.14
C LEU A 100 -3.76 1.03 10.39
N GLY A 101 -4.19 0.42 11.50
CA GLY A 101 -3.99 -1.01 11.76
C GLY A 101 -5.32 -1.75 11.66
N PHE A 102 -5.32 -2.90 11.00
CA PHE A 102 -6.53 -3.72 10.87
C PHE A 102 -6.19 -5.19 10.64
N GLY A 103 -7.14 -6.06 10.98
CA GLY A 103 -7.05 -7.50 10.75
C GLY A 103 -7.94 -7.96 9.60
N VAL A 104 -7.47 -8.95 8.85
CA VAL A 104 -8.24 -9.63 7.80
C VAL A 104 -8.19 -11.13 8.02
N ASN A 105 -9.35 -11.79 8.04
CA ASN A 105 -9.40 -13.24 8.10
C ASN A 105 -9.12 -13.86 6.73
N ALA A 106 -8.24 -14.85 6.67
CA ALA A 106 -7.89 -15.55 5.44
C ALA A 106 -9.05 -16.30 4.80
N ASN A 107 -9.99 -16.81 5.60
CA ASN A 107 -11.15 -17.58 5.12
C ASN A 107 -12.35 -16.67 4.82
N GLY A 108 -12.13 -15.66 4.00
CA GLY A 108 -13.19 -14.74 3.60
C GLY A 108 -13.34 -13.53 4.52
N GLY A 109 -14.20 -12.64 4.13
CA GLY A 109 -14.32 -11.32 4.69
C GLY A 109 -13.45 -10.32 3.95
N THR A 110 -13.99 -9.12 3.80
CA THR A 110 -13.29 -8.00 3.17
C THR A 110 -13.21 -6.87 4.16
N TYR A 111 -12.01 -6.42 4.44
CA TYR A 111 -11.79 -5.12 5.06
C TYR A 111 -11.80 -4.06 3.96
N ARG A 112 -12.60 -3.02 4.14
CA ARG A 112 -12.64 -1.87 3.25
C ARG A 112 -12.53 -0.59 4.06
N TRP A 113 -11.61 0.26 3.67
CA TRP A 113 -11.44 1.60 4.21
C TRP A 113 -11.58 2.63 3.11
N LEU A 114 -12.32 3.70 3.41
CA LEU A 114 -12.50 4.86 2.54
C LEU A 114 -11.96 6.08 3.26
N ALA A 115 -11.17 6.88 2.59
CA ALA A 115 -10.69 8.14 3.11
C ALA A 115 -11.87 9.08 3.41
N LYS A 116 -11.87 9.64 4.61
CA LYS A 116 -12.72 10.76 4.97
C LYS A 116 -11.87 12.02 5.04
N THR A 117 -12.45 13.17 4.73
CA THR A 117 -11.77 14.47 4.87
C THR A 117 -11.10 14.59 6.24
N ASN A 118 -9.85 14.98 6.26
CA ASN A 118 -8.95 15.07 7.42
C ASN A 118 -8.51 13.74 8.05
N PHE A 119 -8.80 12.60 7.42
CA PHE A 119 -8.34 11.27 7.85
C PHE A 119 -7.66 10.52 6.69
N GLU A 120 -7.20 11.24 5.70
CA GLU A 120 -6.51 10.63 4.55
C GLU A 120 -5.08 10.20 4.92
N LEU A 121 -4.65 9.09 4.37
CA LEU A 121 -3.23 8.73 4.34
C LEU A 121 -2.56 9.48 3.19
N ILE A 122 -1.67 10.41 3.53
CA ILE A 122 -0.99 11.27 2.56
C ILE A 122 0.51 11.08 2.67
N ALA A 123 1.17 10.86 1.54
CA ALA A 123 2.62 10.93 1.42
C ALA A 123 3.02 12.13 0.57
N GLN A 124 4.15 12.75 0.88
CA GLN A 124 4.70 13.89 0.14
C GLN A 124 6.20 13.73 -0.05
N ALA A 125 6.67 13.69 -1.27
CA ALA A 125 8.10 13.52 -1.57
C ALA A 125 8.99 14.62 -0.95
N ALA A 126 8.46 15.83 -0.77
CA ALA A 126 9.17 16.94 -0.12
C ALA A 126 9.38 16.75 1.39
N ILE A 127 8.66 15.81 2.02
CA ILE A 127 8.75 15.52 3.45
C ILE A 127 9.42 14.15 3.62
N ALA A 128 10.71 14.11 3.90
CA ALA A 128 11.49 12.88 3.97
C ALA A 128 10.89 11.81 4.92
N ALA A 129 10.28 12.25 6.03
CA ALA A 129 9.63 11.35 6.99
C ALA A 129 8.31 10.75 6.48
N LEU A 130 7.71 11.29 5.40
CA LEU A 130 6.41 10.93 4.87
C LEU A 130 6.44 10.74 3.35
N ALA A 131 7.59 10.34 2.80
CA ALA A 131 7.83 10.33 1.35
C ALA A 131 7.07 9.24 0.59
N ILE A 132 6.59 8.22 1.28
CA ILE A 132 5.91 7.08 0.67
C ILE A 132 4.66 6.66 1.46
N LEU A 133 3.72 6.02 0.77
CA LEU A 133 2.65 5.24 1.41
C LEU A 133 3.12 3.79 1.54
N SER A 134 3.18 3.29 2.76
CA SER A 134 3.54 1.90 3.06
C SER A 134 2.32 1.11 3.49
N PHE A 135 2.14 -0.05 2.85
CA PHE A 135 1.15 -1.06 3.19
C PHE A 135 1.92 -2.30 3.67
N LYS A 136 1.91 -2.52 4.96
CA LYS A 136 2.76 -3.51 5.64
C LYS A 136 1.96 -4.67 6.15
N VAL A 137 2.46 -5.89 6.00
CA VAL A 137 1.98 -7.07 6.73
C VAL A 137 2.75 -7.17 8.05
N VAL A 138 2.03 -7.07 9.16
CA VAL A 138 2.61 -7.20 10.50
C VAL A 138 2.70 -8.66 10.90
N SER A 139 1.64 -9.42 10.62
CA SER A 139 1.58 -10.86 10.93
C SER A 139 0.68 -11.61 9.94
N GLY A 140 0.86 -12.92 9.85
CA GLY A 140 0.08 -13.80 8.97
C GLY A 140 0.81 -14.19 7.69
N THR A 141 0.39 -15.31 7.10
CA THR A 141 1.02 -15.90 5.89
C THR A 141 0.00 -16.39 4.86
N SER A 142 -1.24 -15.95 4.96
CA SER A 142 -2.34 -16.43 4.12
C SER A 142 -2.44 -15.69 2.78
N SER A 143 -3.17 -16.26 1.83
CA SER A 143 -3.46 -15.61 0.55
C SER A 143 -4.45 -14.45 0.74
N ILE A 144 -4.05 -13.26 0.35
CA ILE A 144 -4.83 -12.03 0.44
C ILE A 144 -4.84 -11.33 -0.91
N ALA A 145 -6.02 -10.93 -1.37
CA ALA A 145 -6.15 -9.99 -2.48
C ALA A 145 -6.25 -8.56 -1.93
N SER A 146 -5.60 -7.63 -2.59
CA SER A 146 -5.73 -6.20 -2.26
C SER A 146 -6.09 -5.36 -3.48
N HIS A 147 -6.85 -4.31 -3.22
CA HIS A 147 -7.18 -3.25 -4.18
C HIS A 147 -7.03 -1.91 -3.46
N ILE A 148 -6.14 -1.06 -3.96
CA ILE A 148 -5.81 0.22 -3.36
C ILE A 148 -5.96 1.30 -4.41
N VAL A 149 -6.67 2.36 -4.08
CA VAL A 149 -6.89 3.52 -4.95
C VAL A 149 -6.04 4.68 -4.45
N ILE A 150 -5.17 5.19 -5.31
CA ILE A 150 -4.24 6.27 -5.02
C ILE A 150 -4.50 7.42 -5.99
N GLU A 151 -4.55 8.61 -5.45
CA GLU A 151 -4.59 9.88 -6.18
C GLU A 151 -3.23 10.56 -6.13
N GLU A 152 -2.75 11.05 -7.27
CA GLU A 152 -1.60 11.96 -7.36
C GLU A 152 -2.04 13.41 -7.12
N LEU A 153 -1.31 14.09 -6.22
CA LEU A 153 -1.56 15.47 -5.82
C LEU A 153 -0.61 16.45 -6.53
#